data_4a1bed54b671f3b2abd6e8ad678de7ff
#
_entry.id   4a1bed54b671f3b2abd6e8ad678de7ff
#
_cell.length_a   1.000
_cell.length_b   1.000
_cell.length_c   1.000
_cell.angle_alpha   90.00
_cell.angle_beta   90.00
_cell.angle_gamma   90.00
#
_symmetry.space_group_name_H-M   'P 1'
#
loop_
_entity.id
_entity.type
_entity.pdbx_description
1 polymer ?
#
loop_
_entity_poly.entity_id
_entity_poly.type
_entity_poly.pdbx_seq_one_letter_code
_entity_poly.pdbx_strand_id
1 'polypeptide(L)'
;MQELTLNLPEGIDDGSFVERTAVRGIICQNGKYLVILGEQGDCKFPGGGMEQGEFLFGTLTREVLEETGCHVKPDSIREGFLVHEKTNRQSEEVLVMDSYYYFCEVEDIRDSKEAVDASGYVVGNFHEGEAGTKVCWLPLADMIARNENVKEPSKAPWVVRELLVMRELQKNSL
;
A
#
# COMPACT_ATOMS: atom_id res chain seq x y z
N MET A 1 3.14 -11.30 -13.37
CA MET A 1 3.38 -10.10 -12.51
C MET A 1 4.47 -9.25 -13.15
N GLN A 2 4.29 -7.94 -13.26
CA GLN A 2 5.32 -7.02 -13.77
C GLN A 2 6.31 -6.72 -12.65
N GLU A 3 7.61 -6.93 -12.91
CA GLU A 3 8.67 -6.64 -11.93
C GLU A 3 9.16 -5.21 -12.06
N LEU A 4 9.33 -4.55 -10.92
CA LEU A 4 9.82 -3.19 -10.78
C LEU A 4 10.94 -3.19 -9.74
N THR A 5 11.97 -2.38 -9.95
CA THR A 5 13.09 -2.28 -9.01
C THR A 5 13.26 -0.82 -8.57
N LEU A 6 13.33 -0.63 -7.27
CA LEU A 6 13.80 0.62 -6.69
C LEU A 6 15.31 0.56 -6.56
N ASN A 7 15.99 1.30 -7.42
CA ASN A 7 17.42 1.48 -7.32
C ASN A 7 17.73 2.44 -6.16
N LEU A 8 18.43 1.93 -5.19
CA LEU A 8 18.93 2.73 -4.08
C LEU A 8 20.31 3.30 -4.40
N PRO A 9 20.75 4.35 -3.68
CA PRO A 9 22.06 4.94 -3.88
C PRO A 9 23.16 3.89 -3.80
N GLU A 10 24.17 4.03 -4.64
CA GLU A 10 25.40 3.22 -4.60
C GLU A 10 26.04 3.31 -3.21
N GLY A 11 26.55 2.19 -2.70
CA GLY A 11 27.27 2.15 -1.42
C GLY A 11 26.54 1.44 -0.27
N ILE A 12 25.52 0.62 -0.58
CA ILE A 12 24.97 -0.30 0.40
C ILE A 12 25.95 -1.47 0.53
N ASP A 13 26.79 -1.36 1.54
CA ASP A 13 27.81 -2.35 1.85
C ASP A 13 27.23 -3.60 2.52
N ASP A 14 28.01 -4.69 2.57
CA ASP A 14 27.68 -6.05 2.99
C ASP A 14 27.28 -6.20 4.48
N GLY A 15 26.45 -5.29 4.99
CA GLY A 15 25.84 -5.36 6.32
C GLY A 15 24.87 -6.54 6.47
N SER A 16 24.36 -6.74 7.67
CA SER A 16 23.31 -7.72 7.91
C SER A 16 22.05 -7.38 7.11
N PHE A 17 21.50 -8.36 6.42
CA PHE A 17 20.26 -8.20 5.65
C PHE A 17 19.05 -8.61 6.49
N VAL A 18 17.98 -7.81 6.41
CA VAL A 18 16.66 -8.19 6.89
C VAL A 18 15.76 -8.31 5.68
N GLU A 19 15.35 -9.53 5.40
CA GLU A 19 14.41 -9.81 4.31
C GLU A 19 12.97 -9.65 4.80
N ARG A 20 12.12 -9.03 3.98
CA ARG A 20 10.68 -8.90 4.24
C ARG A 20 9.88 -9.10 2.97
N THR A 21 8.75 -9.78 3.12
CA THR A 21 7.70 -9.85 2.10
C THR A 21 6.51 -9.01 2.55
N ALA A 22 5.97 -8.21 1.66
CA ALA A 22 4.74 -7.45 1.90
C ALA A 22 3.75 -7.70 0.76
N VAL A 23 2.45 -7.61 1.07
CA VAL A 23 1.38 -7.82 0.09
C VAL A 23 0.40 -6.66 0.15
N ARG A 24 0.00 -6.13 -1.02
CA ARG A 24 -0.87 -4.96 -1.12
C ARG A 24 -1.96 -5.16 -2.15
N GLY A 25 -3.14 -4.60 -1.87
CA GLY A 25 -4.31 -4.64 -2.75
C GLY A 25 -4.45 -3.37 -3.59
N ILE A 26 -4.43 -3.50 -4.92
CA ILE A 26 -4.86 -2.45 -5.85
C ILE A 26 -6.35 -2.64 -6.09
N ILE A 27 -7.16 -1.88 -5.38
CA ILE A 27 -8.61 -1.99 -5.38
C ILE A 27 -9.17 -0.75 -6.08
N CYS A 28 -9.79 -0.94 -7.24
CA CYS A 28 -10.32 0.16 -8.06
C CYS A 28 -11.83 -0.01 -8.27
N GLN A 29 -12.58 1.06 -8.01
CA GLN A 29 -14.02 1.12 -8.26
C GLN A 29 -14.39 2.51 -8.80
N ASN A 30 -15.12 2.54 -9.91
CA ASN A 30 -15.57 3.79 -10.54
C ASN A 30 -14.42 4.80 -10.81
N GLY A 31 -13.24 4.30 -11.22
CA GLY A 31 -12.07 5.13 -11.51
C GLY A 31 -11.35 5.70 -10.28
N LYS A 32 -11.71 5.25 -9.08
CA LYS A 32 -11.04 5.61 -7.82
C LYS A 32 -10.43 4.38 -7.18
N TYR A 33 -9.34 4.58 -6.48
CA TYR A 33 -8.61 3.55 -5.75
C TYR A 33 -8.85 3.66 -4.25
N LEU A 34 -9.02 2.52 -3.59
CA LEU A 34 -9.09 2.45 -2.14
C LEU A 34 -7.67 2.60 -1.58
N VAL A 35 -7.48 3.58 -0.71
CA VAL A 35 -6.18 3.91 -0.14
C VAL A 35 -6.27 4.25 1.34
N ILE A 36 -5.13 4.09 2.01
CA ILE A 36 -4.89 4.54 3.38
C ILE A 36 -4.19 5.89 3.31
N LEU A 37 -4.70 6.90 4.01
CA LEU A 37 -4.03 8.19 4.15
C LEU A 37 -3.05 8.16 5.31
N GLY A 38 -1.81 8.55 5.04
CA GLY A 38 -0.78 8.72 6.04
C GLY A 38 -0.81 10.11 6.71
N GLU A 39 -0.12 10.22 7.85
CA GLU A 39 -0.03 11.46 8.63
C GLU A 39 0.69 12.60 7.90
N GLN A 40 1.55 12.28 6.93
CA GLN A 40 2.28 13.27 6.14
C GLN A 40 1.47 13.79 4.94
N GLY A 41 0.19 13.41 4.85
CA GLY A 41 -0.67 13.72 3.71
C GLY A 41 -0.48 12.80 2.52
N ASP A 42 0.36 11.80 2.67
CA ASP A 42 0.59 10.71 1.72
C ASP A 42 -0.58 9.73 1.64
N CYS A 43 -0.52 8.83 0.69
CA CYS A 43 -1.41 7.69 0.63
C CYS A 43 -0.68 6.43 0.17
N LYS A 44 -1.17 5.29 0.61
CA LYS A 44 -0.65 3.96 0.26
C LYS A 44 -1.78 3.01 -0.10
N PHE A 45 -1.50 2.01 -0.91
CA PHE A 45 -2.42 0.89 -1.10
C PHE A 45 -2.54 0.08 0.19
N PRO A 46 -3.74 -0.43 0.54
CA PRO A 46 -3.94 -1.25 1.72
C PRO A 46 -3.12 -2.54 1.64
N GLY A 47 -2.52 -2.91 2.74
CA GLY A 47 -1.68 -4.09 2.84
C GLY A 47 -0.47 -3.90 3.74
N GLY A 48 0.17 -5.01 4.08
CA GLY A 48 1.27 -5.03 5.03
C GLY A 48 2.18 -6.22 4.89
N GLY A 49 2.94 -6.49 5.96
CA GLY A 49 3.92 -7.56 6.00
C GLY A 49 3.30 -8.94 6.10
N MET A 50 3.89 -9.90 5.39
CA MET A 50 3.54 -11.31 5.53
C MET A 50 4.06 -11.85 6.85
N GLU A 51 3.21 -12.52 7.61
CA GLU A 51 3.56 -13.16 8.86
C GLU A 51 4.06 -14.61 8.63
N GLN A 52 4.72 -15.15 9.65
CA GLN A 52 5.26 -16.51 9.57
C GLN A 52 4.13 -17.54 9.37
N GLY A 53 4.24 -18.31 8.29
CA GLY A 53 3.25 -19.35 7.96
C GLY A 53 2.09 -18.87 7.10
N GLU A 54 2.04 -17.60 6.77
CA GLU A 54 1.04 -17.07 5.82
C GLU A 54 1.40 -17.39 4.37
N PHE A 55 0.40 -17.28 3.51
CA PHE A 55 0.53 -17.27 2.05
C PHE A 55 0.17 -15.86 1.55
N LEU A 56 0.70 -15.47 0.38
CA LEU A 56 0.49 -14.14 -0.19
C LEU A 56 -0.99 -13.72 -0.21
N PHE A 57 -1.90 -14.59 -0.64
CA PHE A 57 -3.33 -14.25 -0.68
C PHE A 57 -3.98 -14.21 0.72
N GLY A 58 -3.46 -14.99 1.67
CA GLY A 58 -3.88 -14.92 3.08
C GLY A 58 -3.51 -13.58 3.68
N THR A 59 -2.25 -13.15 3.49
CA THR A 59 -1.78 -11.83 3.90
C THR A 59 -2.60 -10.71 3.26
N LEU A 60 -2.85 -10.80 1.93
CA LEU A 60 -3.66 -9.79 1.23
C LEU A 60 -5.05 -9.64 1.87
N THR A 61 -5.75 -10.76 2.09
CA THR A 61 -7.12 -10.72 2.63
C THR A 61 -7.16 -10.24 4.07
N ARG A 62 -6.20 -10.65 4.91
CA ARG A 62 -6.08 -10.19 6.29
C ARG A 62 -5.83 -8.68 6.34
N GLU A 63 -4.78 -8.22 5.68
CA GLU A 63 -4.36 -6.81 5.72
C GLU A 63 -5.43 -5.87 5.16
N VAL A 64 -6.04 -6.21 4.02
CA VAL A 64 -7.14 -5.39 3.45
C VAL A 64 -8.30 -5.32 4.43
N LEU A 65 -8.68 -6.46 5.07
CA LEU A 65 -9.75 -6.46 6.06
C LEU A 65 -9.39 -5.60 7.28
N GLU A 66 -8.20 -5.78 7.82
CA GLU A 66 -7.72 -5.07 9.01
C GLU A 66 -7.62 -3.56 8.77
N GLU A 67 -7.05 -3.13 7.65
CA GLU A 67 -6.86 -1.71 7.36
C GLU A 67 -8.11 -1.00 6.81
N THR A 68 -9.00 -1.71 6.12
CA THR A 68 -10.12 -1.07 5.40
C THR A 68 -11.52 -1.53 5.84
N GLY A 69 -11.60 -2.64 6.58
CA GLY A 69 -12.86 -3.28 6.93
C GLY A 69 -13.58 -3.94 5.75
N CYS A 70 -12.93 -4.10 4.60
CA CYS A 70 -13.50 -4.71 3.41
C CYS A 70 -13.00 -6.14 3.23
N HIS A 71 -13.85 -7.04 2.76
CA HIS A 71 -13.45 -8.39 2.37
C HIS A 71 -13.01 -8.43 0.90
N VAL A 72 -11.83 -8.95 0.65
CA VAL A 72 -11.37 -9.25 -0.71
C VAL A 72 -12.19 -10.41 -1.27
N LYS A 73 -12.65 -10.28 -2.51
CA LYS A 73 -13.27 -11.38 -3.26
C LYS A 73 -12.18 -12.29 -3.81
N PRO A 74 -12.04 -13.54 -3.34
CA PRO A 74 -10.91 -14.39 -3.72
C PRO A 74 -10.77 -14.61 -5.23
N ASP A 75 -11.88 -14.81 -5.92
CA ASP A 75 -11.89 -15.08 -7.36
C ASP A 75 -11.54 -13.85 -8.23
N SER A 76 -11.43 -12.68 -7.61
CA SER A 76 -11.05 -11.42 -8.29
C SER A 76 -9.56 -11.15 -8.26
N ILE A 77 -8.79 -11.89 -7.45
CA ILE A 77 -7.36 -11.63 -7.26
C ILE A 77 -6.60 -11.92 -8.56
N ARG A 78 -5.87 -10.91 -9.04
CA ARG A 78 -5.02 -11.00 -10.22
C ARG A 78 -3.66 -10.38 -9.95
N GLU A 79 -2.65 -10.91 -10.59
CA GLU A 79 -1.29 -10.39 -10.50
C GLU A 79 -1.20 -8.96 -11.03
N GLY A 80 -0.50 -8.10 -10.30
CA GLY A 80 -0.17 -6.75 -10.70
C GLY A 80 1.34 -6.55 -10.79
N PHE A 81 1.95 -6.02 -9.73
CA PHE A 81 3.37 -5.67 -9.70
C PHE A 81 4.11 -6.40 -8.58
N LEU A 82 5.38 -6.67 -8.81
CA LEU A 82 6.34 -7.06 -7.79
C LEU A 82 7.41 -5.97 -7.72
N VAL A 83 7.52 -5.30 -6.58
CA VAL A 83 8.51 -4.27 -6.36
C VAL A 83 9.62 -4.81 -5.47
N HIS A 84 10.82 -4.89 -6.04
CA HIS A 84 12.05 -5.18 -5.31
C HIS A 84 12.63 -3.89 -4.74
N GLU A 85 12.75 -3.82 -3.44
CA GLU A 85 13.24 -2.65 -2.72
C GLU A 85 14.42 -3.04 -1.83
N LYS A 86 15.49 -2.25 -1.89
CA LYS A 86 16.62 -2.38 -0.99
C LYS A 86 16.89 -1.04 -0.36
N THR A 87 16.87 -0.93 0.95
CA THR A 87 17.05 0.34 1.66
C THR A 87 17.88 0.19 2.92
N ASN A 88 18.67 1.21 3.24
CA ASN A 88 19.39 1.26 4.50
C ASN A 88 18.43 1.62 5.63
N ARG A 89 18.48 0.85 6.71
CA ARG A 89 17.88 1.23 7.98
C ARG A 89 18.84 2.11 8.78
N GLN A 90 18.27 2.85 9.74
CA GLN A 90 19.07 3.66 10.69
C GLN A 90 20.01 2.82 11.56
N SER A 91 19.91 1.49 11.54
CA SER A 91 20.64 0.50 12.35
C SER A 91 21.79 -0.20 11.63
N GLU A 92 22.36 0.35 10.58
CA GLU A 92 23.40 -0.31 9.74
C GLU A 92 22.91 -1.59 9.03
N GLU A 93 21.65 -1.98 9.21
CA GLU A 93 21.03 -3.11 8.54
C GLU A 93 20.46 -2.69 7.19
N VAL A 94 20.58 -3.58 6.21
CA VAL A 94 19.94 -3.40 4.91
C VAL A 94 18.61 -4.12 4.89
N LEU A 95 17.52 -3.39 4.65
CA LEU A 95 16.23 -4.00 4.38
C LEU A 95 16.14 -4.37 2.91
N VAL A 96 15.92 -5.64 2.63
CA VAL A 96 15.54 -6.16 1.32
C VAL A 96 14.05 -6.51 1.39
N MET A 97 13.23 -5.84 0.61
CA MET A 97 11.78 -6.05 0.68
C MET A 97 11.20 -6.32 -0.70
N ASP A 98 10.47 -7.43 -0.82
CA ASP A 98 9.64 -7.78 -1.94
C ASP A 98 8.19 -7.40 -1.63
N SER A 99 7.63 -6.45 -2.38
CA SER A 99 6.24 -6.01 -2.23
C SER A 99 5.41 -6.49 -3.41
N TYR A 100 4.49 -7.40 -3.14
CA TYR A 100 3.56 -7.97 -4.11
C TYR A 100 2.27 -7.13 -4.15
N TYR A 101 1.94 -6.58 -5.31
CA TYR A 101 0.72 -5.82 -5.54
C TYR A 101 -0.25 -6.65 -6.39
N TYR A 102 -1.43 -6.90 -5.86
CA TYR A 102 -2.49 -7.64 -6.54
C TYR A 102 -3.67 -6.73 -6.85
N PHE A 103 -4.18 -6.80 -8.06
CA PHE A 103 -5.50 -6.27 -8.37
C PHE A 103 -6.54 -7.15 -7.72
N CYS A 104 -7.51 -6.56 -7.02
CA CYS A 104 -8.62 -7.29 -6.46
C CYS A 104 -9.87 -6.42 -6.31
N GLU A 105 -11.02 -7.08 -6.21
CA GLU A 105 -12.29 -6.47 -5.85
C GLU A 105 -12.60 -6.76 -4.38
N VAL A 106 -13.39 -5.90 -3.77
CA VAL A 106 -13.82 -6.06 -2.37
C VAL A 106 -15.34 -6.05 -2.26
N GLU A 107 -15.81 -6.71 -1.22
CA GLU A 107 -17.15 -6.53 -0.69
C GLU A 107 -17.06 -5.61 0.51
N ASP A 108 -17.86 -4.54 0.50
CA ASP A 108 -17.92 -3.62 1.62
C ASP A 108 -18.82 -4.21 2.71
N ILE A 109 -18.24 -4.51 3.88
CA ILE A 109 -18.99 -5.02 5.03
C ILE A 109 -19.64 -3.90 5.83
N ARG A 110 -19.25 -2.66 5.56
CA ARG A 110 -19.72 -1.52 6.33
C ARG A 110 -21.14 -1.14 5.91
N ASP A 111 -22.01 -1.03 6.87
CA ASP A 111 -23.23 -0.25 6.70
C ASP A 111 -22.81 1.16 6.29
N SER A 112 -23.07 1.52 5.05
CA SER A 112 -22.52 2.67 4.33
C SER A 112 -22.80 4.03 4.97
N LYS A 113 -23.50 4.08 6.09
CA LYS A 113 -23.95 5.30 6.75
C LYS A 113 -23.05 5.85 7.85
N GLU A 114 -22.16 5.04 8.42
CA GLU A 114 -21.33 5.47 9.57
C GLU A 114 -19.86 5.69 9.24
N ALA A 115 -19.43 5.37 8.03
CA ALA A 115 -18.01 5.29 7.70
C ALA A 115 -17.46 6.48 6.89
N VAL A 116 -18.30 7.44 6.50
CA VAL A 116 -17.87 8.55 5.64
C VAL A 116 -18.01 9.86 6.41
N ASP A 117 -16.92 10.59 6.63
CA ASP A 117 -16.97 11.92 7.21
C ASP A 117 -17.52 12.95 6.20
N ALA A 118 -17.75 14.19 6.68
CA ALA A 118 -18.28 15.30 5.86
C ALA A 118 -17.40 15.66 4.64
N SER A 119 -16.16 15.15 4.58
CA SER A 119 -15.22 15.33 3.48
C SER A 119 -15.24 14.16 2.49
N GLY A 120 -16.09 13.15 2.70
CA GLY A 120 -16.19 11.96 1.87
C GLY A 120 -15.12 10.89 2.18
N TYR A 121 -14.40 11.03 3.30
CA TYR A 121 -13.45 10.05 3.77
C TYR A 121 -14.14 8.98 4.61
N VAL A 122 -13.76 7.74 4.37
CA VAL A 122 -14.16 6.65 5.24
C VAL A 122 -13.31 6.73 6.50
N VAL A 123 -13.97 6.91 7.63
CA VAL A 123 -13.29 6.92 8.93
C VAL A 123 -13.43 5.54 9.54
N GLY A 124 -12.30 4.80 9.63
CA GLY A 124 -12.27 3.51 10.28
C GLY A 124 -11.09 3.41 11.23
N ASN A 125 -11.33 3.00 12.46
CA ASN A 125 -10.32 2.49 13.37
C ASN A 125 -10.38 0.96 13.22
N PHE A 126 -9.66 0.43 12.26
CA PHE A 126 -9.65 -1.01 12.02
C PHE A 126 -8.49 -1.72 12.74
N HIS A 127 -7.57 -0.97 13.33
CA HIS A 127 -6.52 -1.44 14.21
C HIS A 127 -6.55 -0.73 15.57
N GLU A 128 -6.49 -1.49 16.65
CA GLU A 128 -6.10 -0.98 17.96
C GLU A 128 -4.61 -0.58 17.93
N GLY A 129 -4.28 0.57 17.38
CA GLY A 129 -2.89 1.05 17.32
C GLY A 129 -2.62 2.12 16.30
N GLU A 130 -3.40 2.21 15.24
CA GLU A 130 -3.28 3.27 14.24
C GLU A 130 -4.40 4.32 14.42
N ALA A 131 -4.43 4.97 15.57
CA ALA A 131 -5.33 6.09 15.80
C ALA A 131 -5.08 7.17 14.74
N GLY A 132 -6.09 7.48 13.94
CA GLY A 132 -6.03 8.54 12.93
C GLY A 132 -5.85 8.08 11.48
N THR A 133 -5.67 6.79 11.20
CA THR A 133 -5.64 6.27 9.84
C THR A 133 -6.99 6.46 9.16
N LYS A 134 -6.99 7.12 8.00
CA LYS A 134 -8.20 7.35 7.21
C LYS A 134 -8.15 6.51 5.95
N VAL A 135 -9.25 5.83 5.66
CA VAL A 135 -9.46 5.08 4.42
C VAL A 135 -10.32 5.91 3.49
N CYS A 136 -9.91 6.04 2.22
CA CYS A 136 -10.69 6.80 1.26
C CYS A 136 -10.55 6.27 -0.17
N TRP A 137 -11.45 6.70 -1.04
CA TRP A 137 -11.41 6.44 -2.47
C TRP A 137 -10.88 7.67 -3.20
N LEU A 138 -9.71 7.57 -3.83
CA LEU A 138 -9.06 8.66 -4.56
C LEU A 138 -8.86 8.33 -6.03
N PRO A 139 -9.01 9.31 -6.94
CA PRO A 139 -8.50 9.20 -8.30
C PRO A 139 -6.98 9.04 -8.30
N LEU A 140 -6.44 8.31 -9.27
CA LEU A 140 -4.99 8.05 -9.36
C LEU A 140 -4.16 9.35 -9.42
N ALA A 141 -4.65 10.37 -10.13
CA ALA A 141 -3.97 11.67 -10.21
C ALA A 141 -3.83 12.34 -8.83
N ASP A 142 -4.85 12.25 -7.99
CA ASP A 142 -4.82 12.83 -6.64
C ASP A 142 -3.87 12.05 -5.72
N MET A 143 -3.81 10.72 -5.87
CA MET A 143 -2.85 9.88 -5.15
C MET A 143 -1.41 10.26 -5.48
N ILE A 144 -1.09 10.40 -6.77
CA ILE A 144 0.23 10.81 -7.24
C ILE A 144 0.57 12.19 -6.69
N ALA A 145 -0.33 13.18 -6.85
CA ALA A 145 -0.11 14.53 -6.38
C ALA A 145 0.15 14.61 -4.87
N ARG A 146 -0.58 13.81 -4.06
CA ARG A 146 -0.35 13.73 -2.61
C ARG A 146 1.04 13.23 -2.29
N ASN A 147 1.45 12.12 -2.88
CA ASN A 147 2.73 11.49 -2.60
C ASN A 147 3.92 12.33 -3.11
N GLU A 148 3.76 13.06 -4.21
CA GLU A 148 4.77 14.01 -4.70
C GLU A 148 4.94 15.24 -3.81
N ASN A 149 3.91 15.62 -3.05
CA ASN A 149 3.90 16.80 -2.18
C ASN A 149 4.20 16.49 -0.70
N VAL A 150 4.63 15.28 -0.36
CA VAL A 150 5.06 14.94 1.00
C VAL A 150 6.23 15.81 1.42
N LYS A 151 6.06 16.58 2.50
CA LYS A 151 7.07 17.54 2.97
C LYS A 151 8.25 16.89 3.66
N GLU A 152 8.01 15.78 4.36
CA GLU A 152 9.01 15.05 5.14
C GLU A 152 9.09 13.59 4.66
N PRO A 153 9.74 13.32 3.51
CA PRO A 153 9.81 11.96 2.94
C PRO A 153 10.46 10.93 3.87
N SER A 154 11.34 11.37 4.77
CA SER A 154 11.96 10.49 5.77
C SER A 154 10.95 9.88 6.77
N LYS A 155 9.81 10.53 6.97
CA LYS A 155 8.71 10.04 7.81
C LYS A 155 7.71 9.16 7.04
N ALA A 156 7.82 9.12 5.72
CA ALA A 156 6.97 8.31 4.85
C ALA A 156 7.84 7.60 3.78
N PRO A 157 8.78 6.73 4.17
CA PRO A 157 9.75 6.13 3.25
C PRO A 157 9.10 5.25 2.17
N TRP A 158 7.90 4.74 2.42
CA TRP A 158 7.11 3.96 1.45
C TRP A 158 6.63 4.76 0.25
N VAL A 159 6.59 6.08 0.32
CA VAL A 159 6.05 6.97 -0.73
C VAL A 159 6.75 6.75 -2.07
N VAL A 160 8.05 6.50 -2.09
CA VAL A 160 8.81 6.26 -3.32
C VAL A 160 8.32 5.00 -4.03
N ARG A 161 8.09 3.93 -3.28
CA ARG A 161 7.55 2.67 -3.80
C ARG A 161 6.11 2.83 -4.30
N GLU A 162 5.27 3.49 -3.53
CA GLU A 162 3.88 3.74 -3.91
C GLU A 162 3.79 4.58 -5.19
N LEU A 163 4.61 5.64 -5.31
CA LEU A 163 4.69 6.46 -6.52
C LEU A 163 5.14 5.65 -7.75
N LEU A 164 6.10 4.74 -7.59
CA LEU A 164 6.54 3.87 -8.67
C LEU A 164 5.36 3.07 -9.23
N VAL A 165 4.60 2.41 -8.36
CA VAL A 165 3.42 1.61 -8.76
C VAL A 165 2.32 2.49 -9.34
N MET A 166 2.01 3.64 -8.72
CA MET A 166 1.00 4.58 -9.21
C MET A 166 1.32 5.09 -10.63
N ARG A 167 2.60 5.36 -10.90
CA ARG A 167 3.03 5.80 -12.24
C ARG A 167 2.96 4.71 -13.29
N GLU A 168 3.23 3.45 -12.91
CA GLU A 168 3.02 2.31 -13.81
C GLU A 168 1.52 2.10 -14.11
N LEU A 169 0.65 2.24 -13.11
CA LEU A 169 -0.80 2.23 -13.32
C LEU A 169 -1.26 3.33 -14.28
N GLN A 170 -0.69 4.53 -14.16
CA GLN A 170 -1.01 5.66 -15.04
C GLN A 170 -0.63 5.38 -16.49
N LYS A 171 0.52 4.77 -16.74
CA LYS A 171 0.98 4.39 -18.09
C LYS A 171 0.07 3.33 -18.73
N ASN A 172 -0.43 2.39 -17.92
CA ASN A 172 -1.25 1.29 -18.40
C ASN A 172 -2.74 1.68 -18.57
N SER A 173 -3.12 2.89 -18.14
CA SER A 173 -4.49 3.42 -18.26
C SER A 173 -4.69 4.30 -19.50
N LEU A 174 -3.66 4.47 -20.32
CA LEU A 174 -3.65 5.15 -21.61
C LEU A 174 -3.73 4.13 -22.75
#